data_75d6c830c27aec5d819572feb5926107
#
_entry.id   75d6c830c27aec5d819572feb5926107
#
_cell.length_a   1.000
_cell.length_b   1.000
_cell.length_c   1.000
_cell.angle_alpha   90.00
_cell.angle_beta   90.00
_cell.angle_gamma   90.00
#
_symmetry.space_group_name_H-M   'P 1'
#
loop_
_entity.id
_entity.type
_entity.pdbx_description
1 polymer ?
#
loop_
_entity_poly.entity_id
_entity_poly.type
_entity_poly.pdbx_seq_one_letter_code
_entity_poly.pdbx_strand_id
1 'polypeptide(L)'
;RELAVQASNSTNQSSDIGKLDKEYQELGKEVSRMLKATQFNGQSILEATADLSFQIGANTGTESQIVVDSATLNVSTGDLSGIVAGGGNSALDTAAAASNTAAIDALDKALTVVNDARANLGAVQSRFDNTVSYLRSAVENQSAARGRIMDADFASETANLSRSQILQQAGTAMIAQANQLPQGVLSLLR
;
A
#
# COMPACT_ATOMS: atom_id res chain seq x y z
N ARG A 1 28.35 12.13 10.86
CA ARG A 1 28.41 13.39 11.60
C ARG A 1 29.57 13.41 12.60
N GLU A 2 29.79 12.35 13.37
CA GLU A 2 30.87 12.26 14.37
C GLU A 2 32.24 12.50 13.76
N LEU A 3 32.54 11.91 12.61
CA LEU A 3 33.80 12.10 11.90
C LEU A 3 34.04 13.56 11.51
N ALA A 4 32.98 14.27 11.05
CA ALA A 4 33.06 15.67 10.72
C ALA A 4 33.30 16.55 11.97
N VAL A 5 32.66 16.24 13.09
CA VAL A 5 32.89 16.93 14.37
C VAL A 5 34.32 16.66 14.87
N GLN A 6 34.78 15.41 14.76
CA GLN A 6 36.15 15.06 15.13
C GLN A 6 37.17 15.80 14.24
N ALA A 7 36.92 15.86 12.94
CA ALA A 7 37.79 16.58 11.99
C ALA A 7 37.81 18.11 12.20
N SER A 8 36.73 18.66 12.78
CA SER A 8 36.66 20.11 13.12
C SER A 8 37.52 20.53 14.30
N ASN A 9 38.12 19.57 15.02
CA ASN A 9 38.98 19.89 16.14
C ASN A 9 40.34 20.39 15.66
N SER A 10 40.71 21.60 15.99
CA SER A 10 41.96 22.27 15.57
C SER A 10 43.24 21.63 16.11
N THR A 11 43.12 20.68 17.05
CA THR A 11 44.26 19.90 17.56
C THR A 11 44.67 18.74 16.66
N ASN A 12 43.84 18.39 15.67
CA ASN A 12 44.17 17.33 14.71
C ASN A 12 45.24 17.80 13.71
N GLN A 13 46.14 16.92 13.36
CA GLN A 13 47.06 17.16 12.27
C GLN A 13 46.40 16.86 10.93
N SER A 14 46.87 17.51 9.85
CA SER A 14 46.34 17.29 8.50
C SER A 14 46.35 15.83 8.08
N SER A 15 47.33 15.04 8.53
CA SER A 15 47.44 13.59 8.25
C SER A 15 46.30 12.80 8.90
N ASP A 16 45.83 13.22 10.06
CA ASP A 16 44.76 12.54 10.80
C ASP A 16 43.41 12.92 10.24
N ILE A 17 43.20 14.18 9.87
CA ILE A 17 42.02 14.64 9.13
C ILE A 17 41.92 13.89 7.79
N GLY A 18 43.03 13.68 7.08
CA GLY A 18 43.05 12.90 5.85
C GLY A 18 42.66 11.43 6.01
N LYS A 19 42.87 10.81 7.18
CA LYS A 19 42.39 9.46 7.49
C LYS A 19 40.87 9.46 7.76
N LEU A 20 40.41 10.45 8.54
CA LEU A 20 38.99 10.65 8.83
C LEU A 20 38.21 10.95 7.53
N ASP A 21 38.78 11.73 6.60
CA ASP A 21 38.16 12.01 5.32
C ASP A 21 37.98 10.75 4.48
N LYS A 22 38.95 9.86 4.44
CA LYS A 22 38.80 8.57 3.71
C LYS A 22 37.62 7.76 4.25
N GLU A 23 37.50 7.63 5.56
CA GLU A 23 36.39 6.93 6.17
C GLU A 23 35.06 7.63 5.88
N TYR A 24 35.03 8.94 5.99
CA TYR A 24 33.87 9.77 5.68
C TYR A 24 33.41 9.61 4.23
N GLN A 25 34.34 9.59 3.28
CA GLN A 25 34.08 9.37 1.85
C GLN A 25 33.51 7.97 1.59
N GLU A 26 34.06 6.93 2.20
CA GLU A 26 33.55 5.57 2.02
C GLU A 26 32.14 5.40 2.61
N LEU A 27 31.85 6.01 3.76
CA LEU A 27 30.49 6.04 4.30
C LEU A 27 29.51 6.78 3.39
N GLY A 28 29.93 7.90 2.78
CA GLY A 28 29.12 8.63 1.80
C GLY A 28 28.80 7.79 0.56
N LYS A 29 29.79 7.05 0.03
CA LYS A 29 29.57 6.11 -1.08
C LYS A 29 28.60 4.99 -0.70
N GLU A 30 28.70 4.47 0.52
CA GLU A 30 27.80 3.41 0.98
C GLU A 30 26.35 3.92 1.14
N VAL A 31 26.16 5.14 1.67
CA VAL A 31 24.83 5.77 1.70
C VAL A 31 24.26 5.93 0.29
N SER A 32 25.07 6.42 -0.66
CA SER A 32 24.68 6.52 -2.08
C SER A 32 24.27 5.17 -2.66
N ARG A 33 25.09 4.13 -2.39
CA ARG A 33 24.79 2.78 -2.84
C ARG A 33 23.47 2.25 -2.27
N MET A 34 23.21 2.47 -0.97
CA MET A 34 21.96 2.05 -0.33
C MET A 34 20.76 2.75 -0.92
N LEU A 35 20.83 4.06 -1.19
CA LEU A 35 19.75 4.81 -1.80
C LEU A 35 19.39 4.27 -3.19
N LYS A 36 20.42 3.99 -4.02
CA LYS A 36 20.24 3.42 -5.37
C LYS A 36 19.77 1.99 -5.37
N ALA A 37 20.24 1.19 -4.41
CA ALA A 37 19.88 -0.21 -4.30
C ALA A 37 18.51 -0.46 -3.67
N THR A 38 17.92 0.55 -2.99
CA THR A 38 16.61 0.41 -2.37
C THR A 38 15.51 0.44 -3.41
N GLN A 39 14.98 -0.74 -3.71
CA GLN A 39 13.93 -0.93 -4.71
C GLN A 39 12.72 -1.66 -4.10
N PHE A 40 11.55 -1.34 -4.60
CA PHE A 40 10.32 -2.06 -4.33
C PHE A 40 9.70 -2.50 -5.66
N ASN A 41 9.48 -3.79 -5.82
CA ASN A 41 8.97 -4.38 -7.06
C ASN A 41 9.77 -3.97 -8.32
N GLY A 42 11.10 -3.86 -8.18
CA GLY A 42 12.00 -3.46 -9.27
C GLY A 42 12.05 -1.96 -9.58
N GLN A 43 11.32 -1.14 -8.82
CA GLN A 43 11.36 0.32 -8.96
C GLN A 43 12.14 0.94 -7.79
N SER A 44 13.03 1.89 -8.10
CA SER A 44 13.69 2.70 -7.07
C SER A 44 12.66 3.64 -6.44
N ILE A 45 12.57 3.61 -5.11
CA ILE A 45 11.63 4.45 -4.36
C ILE A 45 12.29 5.75 -3.94
N LEU A 46 13.54 5.69 -3.49
CA LEU A 46 14.25 6.81 -2.90
C LEU A 46 14.91 7.74 -3.93
N GLU A 47 14.93 7.32 -5.20
CA GLU A 47 15.36 8.12 -6.36
C GLU A 47 14.21 8.25 -7.38
N ALA A 48 12.96 8.08 -6.97
CA ALA A 48 11.81 8.15 -7.86
C ALA A 48 11.73 9.54 -8.51
N THR A 49 11.62 9.56 -9.83
CA THR A 49 11.42 10.79 -10.63
C THR A 49 9.96 11.01 -11.00
N ALA A 50 9.11 10.02 -10.75
CA ALA A 50 7.68 10.04 -11.02
C ALA A 50 6.90 9.64 -9.77
N ASP A 51 5.73 10.21 -9.60
CA ASP A 51 4.82 9.90 -8.50
C ASP A 51 4.38 8.44 -8.53
N LEU A 52 4.30 7.83 -7.36
CA LEU A 52 3.79 6.48 -7.21
C LEU A 52 2.28 6.53 -6.96
N SER A 53 1.52 6.10 -7.94
CA SER A 53 0.06 6.05 -7.87
C SER A 53 -0.42 4.64 -7.53
N PHE A 54 -1.16 4.50 -6.43
CA PHE A 54 -1.74 3.24 -5.97
C PHE A 54 -3.25 3.28 -6.15
N GLN A 55 -3.80 2.42 -7.01
CA GLN A 55 -5.23 2.29 -7.23
C GLN A 55 -5.90 1.59 -6.05
N ILE A 56 -6.83 2.27 -5.38
CA ILE A 56 -7.57 1.77 -4.21
C ILE A 56 -9.07 1.57 -4.48
N GLY A 57 -9.59 2.23 -5.51
CA GLY A 57 -11.01 2.15 -5.89
C GLY A 57 -11.22 1.61 -7.29
N ALA A 58 -12.46 1.27 -7.62
CA ALA A 58 -12.84 0.72 -8.92
C ALA A 58 -12.95 1.77 -10.03
N ASN A 59 -12.98 3.05 -9.68
CA ASN A 59 -13.16 4.17 -10.61
C ASN A 59 -11.81 4.77 -11.03
N THR A 60 -11.79 5.46 -12.16
CA THR A 60 -10.60 6.09 -12.74
C THR A 60 -10.31 7.49 -12.18
N GLY A 61 -11.10 7.98 -11.24
CA GLY A 61 -10.93 9.30 -10.63
C GLY A 61 -9.75 9.34 -9.65
N THR A 62 -9.24 10.54 -9.39
CA THR A 62 -8.17 10.81 -8.42
C THR A 62 -8.54 10.40 -7.00
N GLU A 63 -9.84 10.37 -6.66
CA GLU A 63 -10.37 9.91 -5.37
C GLU A 63 -10.16 8.39 -5.18
N SER A 64 -9.99 7.65 -6.28
CA SER A 64 -9.76 6.20 -6.26
C SER A 64 -8.29 5.83 -6.20
N GLN A 65 -7.40 6.81 -6.01
CA GLN A 65 -5.95 6.62 -5.99
C GLN A 65 -5.32 7.24 -4.75
N ILE A 66 -4.32 6.57 -4.21
CA ILE A 66 -3.37 7.18 -3.28
C ILE A 66 -2.11 7.49 -4.08
N VAL A 67 -1.82 8.77 -4.22
CA VAL A 67 -0.58 9.24 -4.86
C VAL A 67 0.44 9.53 -3.78
N VAL A 68 1.62 8.97 -3.94
CA VAL A 68 2.80 9.26 -3.12
C VAL A 68 3.73 10.10 -4.00
N ASP A 69 3.87 11.36 -3.64
CA ASP A 69 4.64 12.35 -4.39
C ASP A 69 6.12 11.96 -4.39
N SER A 70 6.68 11.86 -5.58
CA SER A 70 8.09 11.57 -5.79
C SER A 70 9.01 12.60 -5.14
N ALA A 71 8.63 13.89 -5.12
CA ALA A 71 9.41 14.94 -4.49
C ALA A 71 9.57 14.71 -2.97
N THR A 72 8.62 14.05 -2.32
CA THR A 72 8.69 13.72 -0.88
C THR A 72 9.50 12.46 -0.59
N LEU A 73 9.67 11.59 -1.58
CA LEU A 73 10.44 10.35 -1.49
C LEU A 73 11.86 10.49 -2.00
N ASN A 74 12.06 11.39 -2.97
CA ASN A 74 13.37 11.56 -3.59
C ASN A 74 14.34 12.28 -2.66
N VAL A 75 15.11 11.50 -1.95
CA VAL A 75 16.16 11.98 -1.03
C VAL A 75 17.49 12.24 -1.73
N SER A 76 17.60 11.92 -3.03
CA SER A 76 18.87 12.06 -3.78
C SER A 76 19.08 13.46 -4.40
N THR A 77 18.01 14.21 -4.66
CA THR A 77 18.05 15.48 -5.42
C THR A 77 18.03 16.73 -4.55
N GLY A 78 18.03 16.63 -3.24
CA GLY A 78 17.98 17.77 -2.35
C GLY A 78 19.32 18.02 -1.64
N ASP A 79 19.22 18.35 -0.39
CA ASP A 79 20.36 18.62 0.51
C ASP A 79 21.28 17.41 0.76
N LEU A 80 20.86 16.20 0.33
CA LEU A 80 21.75 15.04 0.26
C LEU A 80 22.69 15.05 -0.94
N SER A 81 22.46 15.90 -1.94
CA SER A 81 23.33 15.97 -3.13
C SER A 81 24.78 16.30 -2.77
N GLY A 82 25.00 17.07 -1.72
CA GLY A 82 26.33 17.36 -1.18
C GLY A 82 27.03 16.16 -0.53
N ILE A 83 26.27 15.13 -0.17
CA ILE A 83 26.79 13.92 0.47
C ILE A 83 26.81 12.73 -0.50
N VAL A 84 25.83 12.69 -1.42
CA VAL A 84 25.52 11.50 -2.24
C VAL A 84 25.78 11.71 -3.73
N ALA A 85 25.71 12.95 -4.25
CA ALA A 85 25.80 13.21 -5.68
C ALA A 85 27.23 13.02 -6.21
N GLY A 86 27.40 11.94 -6.97
CA GLY A 86 28.56 11.77 -7.85
C GLY A 86 29.89 11.45 -7.16
N GLY A 87 29.90 11.04 -5.93
CA GLY A 87 31.13 10.77 -5.19
C GLY A 87 31.87 12.02 -4.72
N GLY A 88 31.20 13.16 -4.79
CA GLY A 88 31.68 14.42 -4.25
C GLY A 88 31.04 14.75 -2.91
N ASN A 89 31.18 13.86 -1.95
CA ASN A 89 31.09 14.27 -0.56
C ASN A 89 32.04 15.45 -0.39
N SER A 90 31.60 16.57 0.13
CA SER A 90 32.52 17.67 0.43
C SER A 90 33.60 17.09 1.31
N ALA A 91 34.79 16.91 0.72
CA ALA A 91 35.93 16.35 1.44
C ALA A 91 36.11 17.15 2.73
N LEU A 92 36.43 16.44 3.81
CA LEU A 92 36.82 17.13 5.04
C LEU A 92 38.09 17.91 4.72
N ASP A 93 38.05 19.21 4.98
CA ASP A 93 39.18 20.08 4.67
C ASP A 93 40.34 19.76 5.61
N THR A 94 41.42 19.27 5.05
CA THR A 94 42.64 18.94 5.77
C THR A 94 43.44 20.19 6.16
N ALA A 95 43.15 21.32 5.52
CA ALA A 95 43.90 22.55 5.72
C ALA A 95 43.24 23.50 6.77
N ALA A 96 41.93 23.40 6.96
CA ALA A 96 41.21 24.30 7.86
C ALA A 96 40.07 23.57 8.61
N ALA A 97 40.26 23.37 9.88
CA ALA A 97 39.23 22.78 10.76
C ALA A 97 37.89 23.56 10.71
N ALA A 98 37.92 24.86 10.50
CA ALA A 98 36.74 25.71 10.37
C ALA A 98 35.90 25.38 9.12
N SER A 99 36.48 24.86 8.03
CA SER A 99 35.75 24.47 6.82
C SER A 99 34.91 23.20 7.03
N ASN A 100 35.21 22.41 8.02
CA ASN A 100 34.46 21.17 8.33
C ASN A 100 33.09 21.44 8.95
N THR A 101 32.83 22.68 9.40
CA THR A 101 31.48 23.11 9.83
C THR A 101 30.46 23.01 8.68
N ALA A 102 30.86 23.32 7.46
CA ALA A 102 30.00 23.19 6.28
C ALA A 102 29.58 21.72 6.04
N ALA A 103 30.47 20.77 6.30
CA ALA A 103 30.13 19.34 6.23
C ALA A 103 29.14 18.93 7.33
N ILE A 104 29.27 19.50 8.52
CA ILE A 104 28.32 19.28 9.62
C ILE A 104 26.94 19.84 9.25
N ASP A 105 26.88 21.06 8.73
CA ASP A 105 25.62 21.71 8.30
C ASP A 105 24.95 20.91 7.20
N ALA A 106 25.72 20.42 6.22
CA ALA A 106 25.20 19.56 5.14
C ALA A 106 24.61 18.24 5.68
N LEU A 107 25.29 17.63 6.67
CA LEU A 107 24.81 16.43 7.31
C LEU A 107 23.54 16.66 8.16
N ASP A 108 23.46 17.80 8.85
CA ASP A 108 22.28 18.15 9.65
C ASP A 108 21.05 18.40 8.74
N LYS A 109 21.25 19.05 7.59
CA LYS A 109 20.22 19.18 6.54
C LYS A 109 19.81 17.81 5.97
N ALA A 110 20.78 16.95 5.66
CA ALA A 110 20.52 15.61 5.19
C ALA A 110 19.71 14.78 6.19
N LEU A 111 20.02 14.88 7.47
CA LEU A 111 19.25 14.23 8.54
C LEU A 111 17.81 14.76 8.60
N THR A 112 17.61 16.07 8.39
CA THR A 112 16.27 16.67 8.31
C THR A 112 15.50 16.08 7.13
N VAL A 113 16.07 16.04 5.93
CA VAL A 113 15.43 15.44 4.73
C VAL A 113 15.04 13.98 4.97
N VAL A 114 15.92 13.18 5.58
CA VAL A 114 15.62 11.77 5.89
C VAL A 114 14.49 11.67 6.92
N ASN A 115 14.46 12.53 7.92
CA ASN A 115 13.40 12.53 8.93
C ASN A 115 12.05 12.95 8.31
N ASP A 116 12.05 13.94 7.43
CA ASP A 116 10.85 14.39 6.71
C ASP A 116 10.32 13.28 5.77
N ALA A 117 11.22 12.61 5.04
CA ALA A 117 10.84 11.46 4.21
C ALA A 117 10.25 10.33 5.06
N ARG A 118 10.84 10.03 6.23
CA ARG A 118 10.29 9.03 7.16
C ARG A 118 8.93 9.43 7.72
N ALA A 119 8.73 10.70 8.05
CA ALA A 119 7.44 11.21 8.53
C ALA A 119 6.36 11.09 7.44
N ASN A 120 6.70 11.45 6.19
CA ASN A 120 5.81 11.31 5.04
C ASN A 120 5.44 9.85 4.76
N LEU A 121 6.43 8.94 4.78
CA LEU A 121 6.18 7.51 4.63
C LEU A 121 5.30 6.96 5.76
N GLY A 122 5.50 7.41 7.00
CA GLY A 122 4.65 7.06 8.13
C GLY A 122 3.20 7.53 7.95
N ALA A 123 3.01 8.76 7.44
CA ALA A 123 1.69 9.28 7.12
C ALA A 123 1.02 8.49 5.99
N VAL A 124 1.76 8.13 4.94
CA VAL A 124 1.29 7.29 3.84
C VAL A 124 0.89 5.90 4.35
N GLN A 125 1.71 5.27 5.19
CA GLN A 125 1.39 3.99 5.82
C GLN A 125 0.08 4.07 6.61
N SER A 126 -0.10 5.09 7.44
CA SER A 126 -1.34 5.30 8.19
C SER A 126 -2.55 5.49 7.26
N ARG A 127 -2.39 6.19 6.13
CA ARG A 127 -3.46 6.31 5.11
C ARG A 127 -3.81 4.96 4.50
N PHE A 128 -2.83 4.11 4.18
CA PHE A 128 -3.09 2.77 3.67
C PHE A 128 -3.82 1.91 4.68
N ASP A 129 -3.41 1.91 5.95
CA ASP A 129 -4.06 1.13 7.01
C ASP A 129 -5.53 1.53 7.19
N ASN A 130 -5.82 2.84 7.19
CA ASN A 130 -7.17 3.35 7.24
C ASN A 130 -7.98 2.96 6.00
N THR A 131 -7.39 3.04 4.81
CA THR A 131 -8.03 2.66 3.55
C THR A 131 -8.34 1.16 3.51
N VAL A 132 -7.41 0.31 3.94
CA VAL A 132 -7.63 -1.14 4.03
C VAL A 132 -8.77 -1.46 4.99
N SER A 133 -8.83 -0.80 6.14
CA SER A 133 -9.92 -0.97 7.11
C SER A 133 -11.27 -0.54 6.53
N TYR A 134 -11.32 0.60 5.85
CA TYR A 134 -12.50 1.08 5.16
C TYR A 134 -12.96 0.11 4.06
N LEU A 135 -12.05 -0.35 3.21
CA LEU A 135 -12.36 -1.28 2.13
C LEU A 135 -12.88 -2.62 2.64
N ARG A 136 -12.33 -3.14 3.74
CA ARG A 136 -12.85 -4.36 4.38
C ARG A 136 -14.29 -4.20 4.82
N SER A 137 -14.61 -3.09 5.49
CA SER A 137 -15.98 -2.77 5.92
C SER A 137 -16.92 -2.58 4.73
N ALA A 138 -16.45 -1.93 3.66
CA ALA A 138 -17.21 -1.75 2.43
C ALA A 138 -17.52 -3.09 1.74
N VAL A 139 -16.55 -4.00 1.65
CA VAL A 139 -16.72 -5.35 1.10
C VAL A 139 -17.73 -6.16 1.90
N GLU A 140 -17.67 -6.10 3.23
CA GLU A 140 -18.63 -6.78 4.11
C GLU A 140 -20.05 -6.25 3.89
N ASN A 141 -20.23 -4.93 3.91
CA ASN A 141 -21.52 -4.30 3.66
C ASN A 141 -22.06 -4.62 2.27
N GLN A 142 -21.23 -4.61 1.25
CA GLN A 142 -21.60 -4.93 -0.12
C GLN A 142 -21.95 -6.41 -0.30
N SER A 143 -21.21 -7.30 0.37
CA SER A 143 -21.52 -8.74 0.41
C SER A 143 -22.87 -9.00 1.09
N ALA A 144 -23.12 -8.36 2.24
CA ALA A 144 -24.41 -8.45 2.94
C ALA A 144 -25.57 -7.89 2.09
N ALA A 145 -25.35 -6.77 1.40
CA ALA A 145 -26.35 -6.19 0.51
C ALA A 145 -26.63 -7.12 -0.69
N ARG A 146 -25.56 -7.69 -1.27
CA ARG A 146 -25.68 -8.68 -2.35
C ARG A 146 -26.47 -9.92 -1.87
N GLY A 147 -26.15 -10.45 -0.68
CA GLY A 147 -26.88 -11.56 -0.10
C GLY A 147 -28.37 -11.25 0.02
N ARG A 148 -28.75 -10.06 0.55
CA ARG A 148 -30.18 -9.65 0.64
C ARG A 148 -30.91 -9.59 -0.70
N ILE A 149 -30.21 -9.30 -1.78
CA ILE A 149 -30.80 -9.21 -3.13
C ILE A 149 -30.81 -10.56 -3.83
N MET A 150 -29.77 -11.36 -3.64
CA MET A 150 -29.54 -12.57 -4.44
C MET A 150 -29.95 -13.85 -3.72
N ASP A 151 -29.93 -13.84 -2.39
CA ASP A 151 -30.25 -15.04 -1.61
C ASP A 151 -31.76 -15.25 -1.58
N ALA A 152 -32.18 -16.47 -1.92
CA ALA A 152 -33.57 -16.86 -1.82
C ALA A 152 -34.03 -16.93 -0.36
N ASP A 153 -35.23 -16.45 -0.09
CA ASP A 153 -35.91 -16.68 1.19
C ASP A 153 -36.25 -18.17 1.28
N PHE A 154 -35.44 -18.92 2.02
CA PHE A 154 -35.57 -20.36 2.17
C PHE A 154 -36.93 -20.78 2.74
N ALA A 155 -37.54 -19.95 3.60
CA ALA A 155 -38.84 -20.20 4.16
C ALA A 155 -39.95 -20.09 3.08
N SER A 156 -39.87 -19.05 2.24
CA SER A 156 -40.78 -18.82 1.13
C SER A 156 -40.66 -19.92 0.08
N GLU A 157 -39.43 -20.30 -0.28
CA GLU A 157 -39.16 -21.34 -1.27
C GLU A 157 -39.62 -22.73 -0.81
N THR A 158 -39.37 -23.04 0.45
CA THR A 158 -39.85 -24.29 1.08
C THR A 158 -41.38 -24.36 1.11
N ALA A 159 -42.05 -23.24 1.42
CA ALA A 159 -43.50 -23.15 1.38
C ALA A 159 -44.05 -23.36 -0.05
N ASN A 160 -43.40 -22.79 -1.05
CA ASN A 160 -43.75 -22.96 -2.46
C ASN A 160 -43.52 -24.40 -2.94
N LEU A 161 -42.40 -25.01 -2.55
CA LEU A 161 -42.13 -26.40 -2.82
C LEU A 161 -43.21 -27.33 -2.22
N SER A 162 -43.53 -27.12 -0.93
CA SER A 162 -44.59 -27.90 -0.23
C SER A 162 -45.92 -27.72 -0.88
N ARG A 163 -46.30 -26.49 -1.26
CA ARG A 163 -47.52 -26.19 -2.00
C ARG A 163 -47.56 -26.91 -3.35
N SER A 164 -46.49 -26.91 -4.09
CA SER A 164 -46.38 -27.59 -5.39
C SER A 164 -46.55 -29.09 -5.24
N GLN A 165 -45.94 -29.70 -4.21
CA GLN A 165 -46.08 -31.15 -3.90
C GLN A 165 -47.52 -31.50 -3.53
N ILE A 166 -48.19 -30.69 -2.67
CA ILE A 166 -49.57 -30.91 -2.28
C ILE A 166 -50.48 -30.80 -3.51
N LEU A 167 -50.28 -29.76 -4.35
CA LEU A 167 -51.09 -29.62 -5.58
C LEU A 167 -50.87 -30.79 -6.54
N GLN A 168 -49.67 -31.30 -6.68
CA GLN A 168 -49.40 -32.48 -7.50
C GLN A 168 -50.10 -33.73 -6.97
N GLN A 169 -50.04 -33.96 -5.65
CA GLN A 169 -50.71 -35.08 -5.04
C GLN A 169 -52.24 -34.94 -5.11
N ALA A 170 -52.77 -33.78 -4.82
CA ALA A 170 -54.18 -33.49 -4.95
C ALA A 170 -54.66 -33.65 -6.40
N GLY A 171 -53.87 -33.13 -7.35
CA GLY A 171 -54.17 -33.24 -8.79
C GLY A 171 -54.25 -34.70 -9.25
N THR A 172 -53.25 -35.52 -8.87
CA THR A 172 -53.29 -36.96 -9.21
C THR A 172 -54.48 -37.69 -8.55
N ALA A 173 -54.78 -37.38 -7.27
CA ALA A 173 -55.93 -37.94 -6.60
C ALA A 173 -57.26 -37.54 -7.27
N MET A 174 -57.41 -36.28 -7.63
CA MET A 174 -58.60 -35.76 -8.33
C MET A 174 -58.75 -36.39 -9.74
N ILE A 175 -57.65 -36.59 -10.47
CA ILE A 175 -57.67 -37.29 -11.76
C ILE A 175 -58.09 -38.74 -11.60
N ALA A 176 -57.56 -39.41 -10.58
CA ALA A 176 -57.96 -40.77 -10.28
C ALA A 176 -59.48 -40.86 -9.94
N GLN A 177 -59.96 -39.94 -9.11
CA GLN A 177 -61.37 -39.82 -8.77
C GLN A 177 -62.29 -39.53 -9.98
N ALA A 178 -61.83 -38.60 -10.87
CA ALA A 178 -62.55 -38.27 -12.10
C ALA A 178 -62.65 -39.44 -13.04
N ASN A 179 -61.63 -40.28 -13.11
CA ASN A 179 -61.62 -41.48 -13.96
C ASN A 179 -62.52 -42.62 -13.41
N GLN A 180 -62.87 -42.59 -12.13
CA GLN A 180 -63.80 -43.60 -11.54
C GLN A 180 -65.28 -43.28 -11.82
N LEU A 181 -65.63 -41.98 -12.01
CA LEU A 181 -66.98 -41.55 -12.26
C LEU A 181 -67.62 -42.23 -13.53
N PRO A 182 -66.92 -42.27 -14.68
CA PRO A 182 -67.48 -42.90 -15.88
C PRO A 182 -67.68 -44.42 -15.70
N GLN A 183 -66.85 -45.10 -14.89
CA GLN A 183 -66.98 -46.53 -14.61
C GLN A 183 -68.23 -46.83 -13.75
N GLY A 184 -68.52 -45.96 -12.78
CA GLY A 184 -69.76 -46.05 -11.99
C GLY A 184 -71.02 -45.90 -12.83
N VAL A 185 -71.02 -44.95 -13.78
CA VAL A 185 -72.14 -44.76 -14.71
C VAL A 185 -72.32 -45.96 -15.63
N LEU A 186 -71.22 -46.56 -16.10
CA LEU A 186 -71.26 -47.78 -16.96
C LEU A 186 -71.82 -48.98 -16.20
N SER A 187 -71.61 -49.12 -14.89
CA SER A 187 -72.14 -50.18 -14.05
C SER A 187 -73.64 -50.06 -13.77
N LEU A 188 -74.22 -48.87 -13.89
CA LEU A 188 -75.66 -48.60 -13.75
C LEU A 188 -76.43 -48.83 -15.07
N LEU A 189 -75.75 -48.92 -16.21
CA LEU A 189 -76.31 -49.16 -17.52
C LEU A 189 -76.25 -50.63 -17.96
N ARG A 190 -75.77 -51.46 -17.06
CA ARG A 190 -75.70 -52.92 -17.22
C ARG A 190 -76.69 -53.58 -16.23
#